data_743329abb7d435e9e09923e617ef1847
#
_entry.id   743329abb7d435e9e09923e617ef1847
#
_cell.length_a   1.000
_cell.length_b   1.000
_cell.length_c   1.000
_cell.angle_alpha   90.00
_cell.angle_beta   90.00
_cell.angle_gamma   90.00
#
_symmetry.space_group_name_H-M   'P 1'
#
loop_
_entity.id
_entity.type
_entity.pdbx_description
1 polymer ?
#
loop_
_entity_poly.entity_id
_entity_poly.type
_entity_poly.pdbx_seq_one_letter_code
_entity_poly.pdbx_strand_id
1 'polypeptide(L)'
;TDYWTPPAFATDVVIKAGWTVILDNSCLKTNETRHIDVYGSLILKDPGPGKTVTLRAHTIHIAEGMGYLEAGNVNDRITQGDVRVELYGNPETDARYGYGLENKFIAVFGFLSLVGRDTPHNSHQIHTWATLQQDAQRGSTIIQVEVHLCSAWSVGDTLAVGVASHSGGE
;
A
#
# COMPACT_ATOMS: atom_id res chain seq x y z
N THR A 1 -24.52 -9.24 10.37
CA THR A 1 -23.18 -8.70 10.05
C THR A 1 -22.30 -8.95 11.25
N ASP A 2 -21.44 -9.96 11.14
CA ASP A 2 -20.49 -10.25 12.20
C ASP A 2 -19.37 -9.20 12.09
N TYR A 3 -19.20 -8.42 13.13
CA TYR A 3 -18.11 -7.46 13.22
C TYR A 3 -16.81 -8.23 13.47
N TRP A 4 -15.89 -8.13 12.53
CA TRP A 4 -14.56 -8.68 12.72
C TRP A 4 -13.80 -7.86 13.77
N THR A 5 -13.37 -8.52 14.84
CA THR A 5 -12.51 -7.90 15.86
C THR A 5 -11.07 -8.31 15.57
N PRO A 6 -10.14 -7.35 15.37
CA PRO A 6 -8.73 -7.69 15.17
C PRO A 6 -8.20 -8.49 16.36
N PRO A 7 -7.42 -9.55 16.11
CA PRO A 7 -6.83 -10.33 17.19
C PRO A 7 -5.93 -9.47 18.09
N ALA A 8 -5.93 -9.77 19.39
CA ALA A 8 -5.21 -8.99 20.40
C ALA A 8 -3.67 -9.14 20.35
N PHE A 9 -3.16 -10.12 19.61
CA PHE A 9 -1.72 -10.43 19.51
C PHE A 9 -1.32 -10.64 18.05
N ALA A 10 -0.02 -10.66 17.78
CA ALA A 10 0.56 -10.95 16.47
C ALA A 10 0.21 -12.36 16.00
N THR A 11 -0.97 -12.53 15.42
CA THR A 11 -1.52 -13.78 14.90
C THR A 11 -1.70 -13.71 13.41
N ASP A 12 -1.78 -14.88 12.78
CA ASP A 12 -2.14 -14.98 11.38
C ASP A 12 -3.64 -14.72 11.20
N VAL A 13 -3.99 -13.96 10.18
CA VAL A 13 -5.38 -13.65 9.83
C VAL A 13 -5.67 -14.23 8.46
N VAL A 14 -6.78 -14.95 8.36
CA VAL A 14 -7.26 -15.52 7.09
C VAL A 14 -8.65 -14.96 6.79
N ILE A 15 -8.75 -14.21 5.71
CA ILE A 15 -10.03 -13.74 5.16
C ILE A 15 -10.49 -14.77 4.14
N LYS A 16 -11.47 -15.58 4.51
CA LYS A 16 -11.94 -16.70 3.68
C LYS A 16 -12.66 -16.24 2.43
N ALA A 17 -12.65 -17.08 1.39
CA ALA A 17 -13.44 -16.85 0.19
C ALA A 17 -14.92 -16.58 0.52
N GLY A 18 -15.50 -15.58 -0.12
CA GLY A 18 -16.86 -15.12 0.13
C GLY A 18 -17.02 -14.18 1.34
N TRP A 19 -15.97 -13.96 2.13
CA TRP A 19 -16.01 -12.98 3.21
C TRP A 19 -15.55 -11.60 2.72
N THR A 20 -16.22 -10.57 3.23
CA THR A 20 -15.78 -9.18 3.07
C THR A 20 -15.50 -8.60 4.44
N VAL A 21 -14.26 -8.23 4.68
CA VAL A 21 -13.81 -7.54 5.90
C VAL A 21 -13.59 -6.07 5.54
N ILE A 22 -14.17 -5.18 6.34
CA ILE A 22 -14.08 -3.73 6.13
C ILE A 22 -13.38 -3.11 7.33
N LEU A 23 -12.34 -2.34 7.07
CA LEU A 23 -11.72 -1.42 8.02
C LEU A 23 -12.22 -0.01 7.72
N ASP A 24 -12.88 0.60 8.69
CA ASP A 24 -13.46 1.93 8.58
C ASP A 24 -13.24 2.75 9.86
N ASN A 25 -14.06 3.77 10.06
CA ASN A 25 -14.06 4.60 11.26
C ASN A 25 -14.22 3.85 12.59
N SER A 26 -14.82 2.68 12.57
CA SER A 26 -15.06 1.87 13.78
C SER A 26 -13.82 1.10 14.21
N CYS A 27 -12.89 0.89 13.27
CA CYS A 27 -11.61 0.20 13.49
C CYS A 27 -10.48 0.96 12.80
N LEU A 28 -9.99 2.03 13.42
CA LEU A 28 -8.97 2.92 12.82
C LEU A 28 -7.58 2.31 12.80
N LYS A 29 -7.31 1.27 13.59
CA LYS A 29 -6.00 0.63 13.63
C LYS A 29 -6.12 -0.84 13.99
N THR A 30 -5.57 -1.70 13.15
CA THR A 30 -5.41 -3.10 13.53
C THR A 30 -4.29 -3.24 14.53
N ASN A 31 -4.40 -4.24 15.41
CA ASN A 31 -3.23 -4.73 16.13
C ASN A 31 -2.21 -5.25 15.12
N GLU A 32 -0.99 -5.41 15.59
CA GLU A 32 0.09 -6.01 14.83
C GLU A 32 -0.27 -7.46 14.47
N THR A 33 -0.44 -7.75 13.17
CA THR A 33 -0.69 -9.11 12.67
C THR A 33 0.59 -9.64 12.01
N ARG A 34 0.84 -10.95 12.12
CA ARG A 34 1.99 -11.55 11.43
C ARG A 34 1.72 -11.63 9.93
N HIS A 35 0.75 -12.42 9.56
CA HIS A 35 0.41 -12.67 8.16
C HIS A 35 -1.08 -12.45 7.93
N ILE A 36 -1.41 -11.86 6.80
CA ILE A 36 -2.80 -11.69 6.34
C ILE A 36 -2.93 -12.41 5.01
N ASP A 37 -3.73 -13.49 5.00
CA ASP A 37 -4.08 -14.20 3.78
C ASP A 37 -5.49 -13.78 3.35
N VAL A 38 -5.60 -13.18 2.17
CA VAL A 38 -6.85 -12.66 1.63
C VAL A 38 -7.32 -13.57 0.51
N TYR A 39 -8.23 -14.50 0.82
CA TYR A 39 -8.97 -15.31 -0.16
C TYR A 39 -10.33 -14.69 -0.50
N GLY A 40 -10.85 -13.79 0.31
CA GLY A 40 -12.04 -12.99 0.10
C GLY A 40 -11.69 -11.53 -0.19
N SER A 41 -12.42 -10.60 0.41
CA SER A 41 -12.21 -9.16 0.21
C SER A 41 -11.80 -8.47 1.51
N LEU A 42 -10.73 -7.67 1.45
CA LEU A 42 -10.31 -6.75 2.51
C LEU A 42 -10.41 -5.33 1.97
N ILE A 43 -11.29 -4.53 2.57
CA ILE A 43 -11.59 -3.17 2.11
C ILE A 43 -11.24 -2.17 3.21
N LEU A 44 -10.36 -1.24 2.90
CA LEU A 44 -10.02 -0.13 3.76
C LEU A 44 -10.80 1.10 3.26
N LYS A 45 -11.76 1.56 4.06
CA LYS A 45 -12.63 2.69 3.70
C LYS A 45 -11.98 4.02 4.08
N ASP A 46 -12.37 5.07 3.35
CA ASP A 46 -12.03 6.45 3.73
C ASP A 46 -12.56 6.73 5.15
N PRO A 47 -11.71 7.00 6.14
CA PRO A 47 -12.13 7.24 7.50
C PRO A 47 -12.74 8.62 7.72
N GLY A 48 -12.68 9.48 6.71
CA GLY A 48 -13.13 10.87 6.79
C GLY A 48 -12.05 11.84 7.32
N PRO A 49 -12.39 13.13 7.39
CA PRO A 49 -11.42 14.19 7.64
C PRO A 49 -10.64 14.02 8.94
N GLY A 50 -9.32 14.18 8.84
CA GLY A 50 -8.41 14.16 9.99
C GLY A 50 -8.23 12.80 10.67
N LYS A 51 -8.75 11.73 10.07
CA LYS A 51 -8.62 10.37 10.58
C LYS A 51 -7.72 9.53 9.68
N THR A 52 -7.14 8.49 10.26
CA THR A 52 -6.30 7.52 9.56
C THR A 52 -6.74 6.11 9.88
N VAL A 53 -7.02 5.31 8.86
CA VAL A 53 -7.13 3.86 8.99
C VAL A 53 -5.76 3.24 8.75
N THR A 54 -5.31 2.38 9.65
CA THR A 54 -4.00 1.73 9.55
C THR A 54 -4.14 0.21 9.61
N LEU A 55 -3.70 -0.46 8.54
CA LEU A 55 -3.52 -1.90 8.48
C LEU A 55 -2.07 -2.24 8.77
N ARG A 56 -1.82 -3.08 9.79
CA ARG A 56 -0.46 -3.45 10.21
C ARG A 56 -0.23 -4.94 10.06
N ALA A 57 0.78 -5.34 9.30
CA ALA A 57 1.13 -6.73 9.08
C ALA A 57 2.62 -6.92 8.80
N HIS A 58 3.13 -8.15 8.98
CA HIS A 58 4.44 -8.52 8.43
C HIS A 58 4.34 -8.76 6.92
N THR A 59 3.34 -9.54 6.52
CA THR A 59 3.09 -9.85 5.11
C THR A 59 1.61 -9.83 4.82
N ILE A 60 1.27 -9.49 3.59
CA ILE A 60 -0.09 -9.60 3.06
C ILE A 60 -0.02 -10.43 1.79
N HIS A 61 -0.79 -11.50 1.74
CA HIS A 61 -0.93 -12.36 0.57
C HIS A 61 -2.34 -12.25 0.02
N ILE A 62 -2.46 -11.79 -1.20
CA ILE A 62 -3.74 -11.67 -1.91
C ILE A 62 -3.83 -12.86 -2.87
N ALA A 63 -4.69 -13.82 -2.52
CA ALA A 63 -4.76 -15.11 -3.18
C ALA A 63 -5.30 -15.01 -4.61
N GLU A 64 -4.87 -15.94 -5.45
CA GLU A 64 -5.32 -16.05 -6.83
C GLU A 64 -6.83 -16.24 -6.93
N GLY A 65 -7.42 -15.67 -7.96
CA GLY A 65 -8.82 -15.83 -8.35
C GLY A 65 -9.77 -14.88 -7.63
N MET A 66 -9.92 -14.96 -6.32
CA MET A 66 -10.94 -14.20 -5.57
C MET A 66 -10.38 -13.26 -4.50
N GLY A 67 -9.09 -13.32 -4.22
CA GLY A 67 -8.44 -12.42 -3.26
C GLY A 67 -8.50 -10.97 -3.75
N TYR A 68 -9.01 -10.07 -2.90
CA TYR A 68 -9.19 -8.67 -3.22
C TYR A 68 -8.79 -7.79 -2.04
N LEU A 69 -7.84 -6.89 -2.26
CA LEU A 69 -7.51 -5.81 -1.32
C LEU A 69 -7.80 -4.47 -1.96
N GLU A 70 -8.59 -3.66 -1.27
CA GLU A 70 -8.97 -2.32 -1.72
C GLU A 70 -8.64 -1.27 -0.66
N ALA A 71 -7.98 -0.19 -1.08
CA ALA A 71 -7.94 1.09 -0.40
C ALA A 71 -8.33 2.16 -1.42
N GLY A 72 -9.63 2.31 -1.61
CA GLY A 72 -10.24 3.12 -2.65
C GLY A 72 -10.28 2.46 -4.03
N ASN A 73 -11.21 2.91 -4.83
CA ASN A 73 -11.39 2.54 -6.23
C ASN A 73 -11.82 3.78 -7.04
N VAL A 74 -12.01 3.65 -8.35
CA VAL A 74 -12.35 4.78 -9.23
C VAL A 74 -13.65 5.49 -8.86
N ASN A 75 -14.59 4.80 -8.20
CA ASN A 75 -15.90 5.32 -7.81
C ASN A 75 -15.96 5.71 -6.31
N ASP A 76 -15.04 5.20 -5.49
CA ASP A 76 -15.00 5.38 -4.04
C ASP A 76 -13.55 5.60 -3.61
N ARG A 77 -13.03 6.80 -3.83
CA ARG A 77 -11.64 7.17 -3.60
C ARG A 77 -11.40 7.52 -2.13
N ILE A 78 -10.18 7.33 -1.67
CA ILE A 78 -9.74 7.88 -0.38
C ILE A 78 -9.43 9.35 -0.57
N THR A 79 -10.33 10.23 -0.12
CA THR A 79 -10.25 11.68 -0.41
C THR A 79 -10.19 12.57 0.81
N GLN A 80 -10.72 12.13 1.95
CA GLN A 80 -10.88 12.96 3.13
C GLN A 80 -9.96 12.57 4.27
N GLY A 81 -9.74 11.29 4.47
CA GLY A 81 -8.83 10.76 5.47
C GLY A 81 -7.60 10.12 4.84
N ASP A 82 -6.83 9.46 5.69
CA ASP A 82 -5.66 8.69 5.29
C ASP A 82 -5.89 7.19 5.46
N VAL A 83 -5.38 6.42 4.53
CA VAL A 83 -5.26 4.96 4.68
C VAL A 83 -3.78 4.59 4.63
N ARG A 84 -3.33 3.81 5.60
CA ARG A 84 -1.95 3.36 5.71
C ARG A 84 -1.87 1.85 5.77
N VAL A 85 -0.95 1.29 5.01
CA VAL A 85 -0.53 -0.11 5.15
C VAL A 85 0.90 -0.08 5.68
N GLU A 86 1.08 -0.52 6.91
CA GLU A 86 2.38 -0.56 7.58
C GLU A 86 2.88 -2.00 7.61
N LEU A 87 3.94 -2.27 6.85
CA LEU A 87 4.64 -3.55 6.88
C LEU A 87 5.82 -3.47 7.83
N TYR A 88 5.89 -4.38 8.78
CA TYR A 88 6.94 -4.41 9.79
C TYR A 88 7.50 -5.81 9.98
N GLY A 89 8.61 -5.90 10.67
CA GLY A 89 9.41 -7.11 10.88
C GLY A 89 10.89 -6.80 10.70
N ASN A 90 11.73 -7.74 10.98
CA ASN A 90 13.17 -7.70 10.78
C ASN A 90 13.62 -8.94 9.97
N PRO A 91 14.84 -9.01 9.46
CA PRO A 91 15.31 -10.16 8.69
C PRO A 91 15.26 -11.50 9.45
N GLU A 92 15.15 -11.44 10.78
CA GLU A 92 15.10 -12.62 11.66
C GLU A 92 13.67 -13.08 11.96
N THR A 93 12.65 -12.29 11.56
CA THR A 93 11.27 -12.72 11.69
C THR A 93 10.92 -13.73 10.62
N ASP A 94 10.15 -14.75 11.01
CA ASP A 94 9.78 -15.91 10.17
C ASP A 94 9.39 -15.53 8.74
N ALA A 95 10.19 -16.00 7.79
CA ALA A 95 9.83 -15.99 6.37
C ALA A 95 8.80 -17.08 6.12
N ARG A 96 7.54 -16.71 5.86
CA ARG A 96 6.45 -17.67 5.67
C ARG A 96 6.53 -18.42 4.33
N TYR A 97 7.07 -17.77 3.33
CA TYR A 97 7.15 -18.31 1.97
C TYR A 97 8.62 -18.51 1.61
N GLY A 98 9.07 -19.76 1.49
CA GLY A 98 10.45 -20.16 1.22
C GLY A 98 11.00 -19.77 -0.17
N TYR A 99 10.47 -18.72 -0.79
CA TYR A 99 10.88 -18.25 -2.12
C TYR A 99 11.90 -17.11 -2.08
N GLY A 100 12.64 -16.95 -1.00
CA GLY A 100 13.52 -15.79 -0.84
C GLY A 100 12.77 -14.46 -0.62
N LEU A 101 11.45 -14.53 -0.48
CA LEU A 101 10.64 -13.41 0.00
C LEU A 101 10.68 -13.47 1.52
N GLU A 102 11.47 -12.60 2.08
CA GLU A 102 11.56 -12.45 3.53
C GLU A 102 10.24 -11.84 4.07
N ASN A 103 10.28 -11.08 5.11
CA ASN A 103 9.13 -10.35 5.64
C ASN A 103 8.96 -8.97 4.97
N LYS A 104 7.87 -8.25 5.26
CA LYS A 104 7.54 -6.92 4.72
C LYS A 104 7.25 -6.91 3.22
N PHE A 105 6.33 -7.75 2.79
CA PHE A 105 5.87 -7.73 1.41
C PHE A 105 4.35 -7.83 1.29
N ILE A 106 3.85 -7.39 0.15
CA ILE A 106 2.50 -7.67 -0.33
C ILE A 106 2.64 -8.52 -1.58
N ALA A 107 2.25 -9.81 -1.49
CA ALA A 107 2.21 -10.71 -2.63
C ALA A 107 0.83 -10.63 -3.28
N VAL A 108 0.77 -10.21 -4.53
CA VAL A 108 -0.48 -10.01 -5.26
C VAL A 108 -0.62 -11.05 -6.33
N PHE A 109 -1.46 -12.05 -6.09
CA PHE A 109 -1.90 -13.07 -7.08
C PHE A 109 -3.37 -12.86 -7.47
N GLY A 110 -4.12 -12.09 -6.69
CA GLY A 110 -5.49 -11.65 -6.95
C GLY A 110 -5.55 -10.20 -7.41
N PHE A 111 -6.41 -9.40 -6.79
CA PHE A 111 -6.65 -8.01 -7.17
C PHE A 111 -6.24 -7.04 -6.06
N LEU A 112 -5.50 -6.00 -6.45
CA LEU A 112 -5.13 -4.89 -5.58
C LEU A 112 -5.62 -3.57 -6.20
N SER A 113 -6.41 -2.80 -5.43
CA SER A 113 -6.86 -1.46 -5.80
C SER A 113 -6.43 -0.44 -4.75
N LEU A 114 -5.60 0.50 -5.14
CA LEU A 114 -5.13 1.60 -4.28
C LEU A 114 -5.41 2.92 -5.01
N VAL A 115 -6.49 3.60 -4.65
CA VAL A 115 -6.91 4.83 -5.34
C VAL A 115 -7.18 5.93 -4.34
N GLY A 116 -6.25 6.86 -4.28
CA GLY A 116 -6.31 8.04 -3.42
C GLY A 116 -6.99 9.23 -4.08
N ARG A 117 -6.80 10.39 -3.45
CA ARG A 117 -7.29 11.68 -3.93
C ARG A 117 -6.69 12.02 -5.29
N ASP A 118 -7.52 12.56 -6.18
CA ASP A 118 -6.98 13.24 -7.36
C ASP A 118 -6.21 14.48 -6.92
N THR A 119 -5.03 14.66 -7.47
CA THR A 119 -4.37 15.96 -7.41
C THR A 119 -5.19 16.95 -8.25
N PRO A 120 -5.42 18.20 -7.78
CA PRO A 120 -6.32 19.13 -8.43
C PRO A 120 -5.74 19.75 -9.72
N HIS A 121 -5.17 18.97 -10.59
CA HIS A 121 -4.72 19.43 -11.89
C HIS A 121 -5.64 18.90 -13.00
N ASN A 122 -6.32 19.84 -13.64
CA ASN A 122 -7.30 19.68 -14.72
C ASN A 122 -6.71 19.12 -16.05
N SER A 123 -5.77 18.23 -16.02
CA SER A 123 -5.24 17.66 -17.25
C SER A 123 -5.27 16.12 -17.21
N HIS A 124 -5.68 15.56 -18.29
CA HIS A 124 -5.93 14.14 -18.55
C HIS A 124 -4.68 13.22 -18.45
N GLN A 125 -3.58 13.69 -17.88
CA GLN A 125 -2.33 12.96 -17.73
C GLN A 125 -1.68 13.31 -16.39
N ILE A 126 -2.18 12.72 -15.30
CA ILE A 126 -1.49 12.77 -14.02
C ILE A 126 -0.46 11.64 -14.03
N HIS A 127 0.79 11.99 -14.27
CA HIS A 127 1.88 11.06 -14.09
C HIS A 127 2.28 11.05 -12.62
N THR A 128 2.11 9.92 -11.95
CA THR A 128 2.55 9.70 -10.57
C THR A 128 4.04 9.31 -10.49
N TRP A 129 4.70 9.19 -11.61
CA TRP A 129 6.12 8.87 -11.73
C TRP A 129 6.77 9.72 -12.82
N ALA A 130 8.07 9.89 -12.72
CA ALA A 130 8.89 10.61 -13.69
C ALA A 130 10.26 9.95 -13.83
N THR A 131 10.85 10.05 -15.00
CA THR A 131 12.23 9.62 -15.22
C THR A 131 13.19 10.72 -14.75
N LEU A 132 14.23 10.33 -14.03
CA LEU A 132 15.34 11.24 -13.73
C LEU A 132 16.08 11.58 -15.02
N GLN A 133 16.41 12.85 -15.22
CA GLN A 133 17.24 13.29 -16.35
C GLN A 133 18.72 12.97 -16.16
N GLN A 134 19.13 12.76 -14.91
CA GLN A 134 20.49 12.38 -14.55
C GLN A 134 20.48 11.63 -13.23
N ASP A 135 21.55 10.94 -12.91
CA ASP A 135 21.70 10.20 -11.66
C ASP A 135 21.53 11.11 -10.44
N ALA A 136 20.73 10.66 -9.49
CA ALA A 136 20.59 11.33 -8.20
C ALA A 136 21.79 10.96 -7.30
N GLN A 137 22.69 11.89 -7.11
CA GLN A 137 23.87 11.69 -6.29
C GLN A 137 23.50 11.57 -4.80
N ARG A 138 24.18 10.68 -4.08
CA ARG A 138 23.99 10.54 -2.64
C ARG A 138 24.25 11.87 -1.91
N GLY A 139 23.27 12.30 -1.11
CA GLY A 139 23.33 13.56 -0.37
C GLY A 139 22.92 14.79 -1.18
N SER A 140 22.52 14.64 -2.45
CA SER A 140 21.93 15.73 -3.21
C SER A 140 20.57 16.12 -2.62
N THR A 141 20.33 17.42 -2.55
CA THR A 141 19.02 18.00 -2.19
C THR A 141 18.18 18.36 -3.41
N ILE A 142 18.71 18.12 -4.60
CA ILE A 142 18.07 18.46 -5.88
C ILE A 142 18.10 17.21 -6.77
N ILE A 143 16.95 16.90 -7.35
CA ILE A 143 16.82 15.93 -8.44
C ILE A 143 16.26 16.62 -9.66
N GLN A 144 16.71 16.23 -10.85
CA GLN A 144 16.19 16.73 -12.11
C GLN A 144 15.32 15.67 -12.78
N VAL A 145 14.10 16.04 -13.12
CA VAL A 145 13.12 15.18 -13.78
C VAL A 145 12.65 15.80 -15.09
N GLU A 146 12.01 15.01 -15.92
CA GLU A 146 11.44 15.50 -17.19
C GLU A 146 10.40 16.59 -16.94
N VAL A 147 10.57 17.72 -17.65
CA VAL A 147 9.88 19.00 -17.38
C VAL A 147 8.35 18.92 -17.47
N HIS A 148 7.82 18.11 -18.37
CA HIS A 148 6.36 17.98 -18.57
C HIS A 148 5.62 17.30 -17.41
N LEU A 149 6.35 16.75 -16.44
CA LEU A 149 5.80 16.03 -15.31
C LEU A 149 5.80 16.85 -14.01
N CYS A 150 6.57 17.91 -13.94
CA CYS A 150 6.69 18.75 -12.73
C CYS A 150 5.37 19.44 -12.34
N SER A 151 4.43 19.61 -13.28
CA SER A 151 3.13 20.23 -13.00
C SER A 151 2.17 19.36 -12.16
N ALA A 152 2.47 18.08 -12.03
CA ALA A 152 1.64 17.15 -11.26
C ALA A 152 2.03 17.09 -9.77
N TRP A 153 3.19 17.62 -9.41
CA TRP A 153 3.72 17.55 -8.05
C TRP A 153 3.67 18.91 -7.36
N SER A 154 3.45 18.87 -6.06
CA SER A 154 3.33 20.07 -5.22
C SER A 154 4.40 20.11 -4.15
N VAL A 155 4.69 21.31 -3.66
CA VAL A 155 5.57 21.46 -2.49
C VAL A 155 4.95 20.76 -1.28
N GLY A 156 5.73 19.85 -0.68
CA GLY A 156 5.28 19.02 0.44
C GLY A 156 4.96 17.57 0.04
N ASP A 157 4.92 17.24 -1.25
CA ASP A 157 4.77 15.85 -1.69
C ASP A 157 5.98 15.02 -1.29
N THR A 158 5.73 13.76 -0.92
CA THR A 158 6.78 12.78 -0.64
C THR A 158 7.07 11.97 -1.90
N LEU A 159 8.32 11.97 -2.33
CA LEU A 159 8.76 11.25 -3.51
C LEU A 159 9.63 10.06 -3.12
N ALA A 160 9.47 8.96 -3.85
CA ALA A 160 10.36 7.81 -3.77
C ALA A 160 11.24 7.75 -5.02
N VAL A 161 12.54 7.69 -4.83
CA VAL A 161 13.50 7.49 -5.92
C VAL A 161 13.87 6.01 -5.97
N GLY A 162 13.49 5.35 -7.05
CA GLY A 162 13.80 3.94 -7.30
C GLY A 162 15.06 3.77 -8.15
N VAL A 163 15.70 2.61 -8.04
CA VAL A 163 16.82 2.22 -8.92
C VAL A 163 16.24 1.80 -10.27
N ALA A 164 16.65 2.45 -11.34
CA ALA A 164 16.16 2.19 -12.70
C ALA A 164 16.88 1.00 -13.39
N SER A 165 18.05 0.61 -12.90
CA SER A 165 18.78 -0.56 -13.42
C SER A 165 19.49 -1.28 -12.30
N HIS A 166 19.45 -2.60 -12.35
CA HIS A 166 20.37 -3.45 -11.62
C HIS A 166 21.63 -3.57 -12.50
N SER A 167 22.65 -2.78 -12.20
CA SER A 167 23.96 -3.10 -12.76
C SER A 167 24.40 -4.40 -12.11
N GLY A 168 24.17 -5.52 -12.79
CA GLY A 168 24.82 -6.75 -12.43
C GLY A 168 26.32 -6.47 -12.48
N GLY A 169 26.97 -6.49 -11.33
CA GLY A 169 28.42 -6.46 -11.29
C GLY A 169 28.92 -7.70 -12.03
N GLU A 170 29.70 -7.51 -13.05
CA GLU A 170 30.64 -8.50 -13.54
C GLU A 170 31.75 -8.69 -12.49
#